data_3a49db29a39afbc277bf6289de56b72e
#
_entry.id   3a49db29a39afbc277bf6289de56b72e
#
_cell.length_a   1.000
_cell.length_b   1.000
_cell.length_c   1.000
_cell.angle_alpha   90.00
_cell.angle_beta   90.00
_cell.angle_gamma   90.00
#
_symmetry.space_group_name_H-M   'P 1'
#
loop_
_entity.id
_entity.type
_entity.pdbx_description
1 polymer ?
#
loop_
_entity_poly.entity_id
_entity_poly.type
_entity_poly.pdbx_seq_one_letter_code
_entity_poly.pdbx_strand_id
1 'polypeptide(L)'
;MSDTASQSSSEMEELVFDTDGRRVAFTLDEELYPRDAILGAAYLFLDRCFVFLERPADQLVQVRLKTKDGAGDPDALEALAGEFANALLDQVVRFRVSESTGQLREYAFARAFFTTPAQSSIDQLLAELDDEELEEDDLEVAVPWEQDGGEA
;
A
#
# COMPACT_ATOMS: atom_id res chain seq x y z
N MET A 1 -11.54 -52.56 20.88
CA MET A 1 -11.77 -51.44 21.75
C MET A 1 -10.71 -50.48 21.36
N SER A 2 -11.08 -49.60 20.50
CA SER A 2 -11.43 -48.19 20.72
C SER A 2 -10.22 -47.50 21.24
N ASP A 3 -9.69 -46.54 20.58
CA ASP A 3 -10.27 -45.29 20.32
C ASP A 3 -9.39 -44.42 19.48
N THR A 4 -10.07 -43.88 18.58
CA THR A 4 -10.24 -42.47 18.46
C THR A 4 -9.00 -41.72 18.06
N ALA A 5 -8.81 -41.79 16.78
CA ALA A 5 -8.30 -40.67 16.05
C ALA A 5 -9.10 -39.44 16.40
N SER A 6 -8.67 -38.67 17.32
CA SER A 6 -9.00 -37.29 17.50
C SER A 6 -8.18 -36.53 16.48
N GLN A 7 -8.73 -36.31 15.36
CA GLN A 7 -9.01 -35.02 14.81
C GLN A 7 -8.36 -33.83 15.51
N SER A 8 -7.16 -33.52 15.18
CA SER A 8 -6.73 -32.17 15.17
C SER A 8 -7.07 -31.62 13.80
N SER A 9 -8.23 -31.04 13.67
CA SER A 9 -8.41 -29.89 12.82
C SER A 9 -7.30 -28.96 13.21
N SER A 10 -6.29 -28.84 12.40
CA SER A 10 -5.32 -27.79 12.55
C SER A 10 -6.08 -26.49 12.30
N GLU A 11 -6.55 -25.88 13.37
CA GLU A 11 -6.65 -24.45 13.44
C GLU A 11 -5.23 -24.01 13.17
N MET A 12 -4.99 -23.53 11.97
CA MET A 12 -3.77 -22.80 11.67
C MET A 12 -3.81 -21.60 12.57
N GLU A 13 -3.11 -21.67 13.68
CA GLU A 13 -2.91 -20.54 14.57
C GLU A 13 -2.14 -19.50 13.75
N GLU A 14 -2.87 -18.54 13.27
CA GLU A 14 -2.38 -17.46 12.44
C GLU A 14 -1.39 -16.58 13.20
N LEU A 15 -1.44 -16.66 14.53
CA LEU A 15 -0.63 -15.87 15.45
C LEU A 15 -0.20 -16.71 16.66
N VAL A 16 1.11 -16.85 16.86
CA VAL A 16 1.70 -17.60 17.98
C VAL A 16 2.60 -16.71 18.81
N PHE A 17 2.36 -16.68 20.12
CA PHE A 17 3.18 -15.99 21.10
C PHE A 17 4.09 -16.98 21.84
N ASP A 18 5.38 -16.68 21.87
CA ASP A 18 6.36 -17.39 22.69
C ASP A 18 7.05 -16.39 23.64
N THR A 19 6.54 -16.33 24.86
CA THR A 19 7.02 -15.42 25.91
C THR A 19 8.41 -15.77 26.39
N ASP A 20 8.74 -17.09 26.50
CA ASP A 20 10.05 -17.56 26.91
C ASP A 20 11.13 -17.21 25.85
N GLY A 21 10.79 -17.36 24.58
CA GLY A 21 11.64 -16.99 23.46
C GLY A 21 11.58 -15.53 23.08
N ARG A 22 10.72 -14.72 23.70
CA ARG A 22 10.48 -13.29 23.41
C ARG A 22 10.20 -13.03 21.93
N ARG A 23 9.30 -13.82 21.39
CA ARG A 23 9.01 -13.79 19.95
C ARG A 23 7.53 -13.95 19.67
N VAL A 24 7.16 -13.38 18.55
CA VAL A 24 5.83 -13.50 17.94
C VAL A 24 6.01 -14.11 16.56
N ALA A 25 5.17 -15.05 16.21
CA ALA A 25 5.14 -15.67 14.90
C ALA A 25 3.78 -15.48 14.25
N PHE A 26 3.82 -15.07 12.97
CA PHE A 26 2.65 -14.94 12.11
C PHE A 26 2.76 -15.94 10.97
N THR A 27 1.66 -16.59 10.66
CA THR A 27 1.53 -17.35 9.42
C THR A 27 0.60 -16.59 8.49
N LEU A 28 1.14 -16.13 7.37
CA LEU A 28 0.48 -15.23 6.43
C LEU A 28 0.28 -15.94 5.10
N ASP A 29 -0.89 -15.74 4.50
CA ASP A 29 -1.23 -16.21 3.16
C ASP A 29 -0.78 -15.17 2.13
N GLU A 30 0.02 -15.59 1.13
CA GLU A 30 0.52 -14.71 0.05
C GLU A 30 -0.60 -14.21 -0.88
N GLU A 31 -1.76 -14.87 -0.91
CA GLU A 31 -2.91 -14.40 -1.68
C GLU A 31 -3.55 -13.17 -1.03
N LEU A 32 -3.66 -13.17 0.30
CA LEU A 32 -4.18 -12.05 1.06
C LEU A 32 -3.13 -10.95 1.25
N TYR A 33 -1.90 -11.35 1.56
CA TYR A 33 -0.77 -10.45 1.84
C TYR A 33 0.35 -10.66 0.80
N PRO A 34 0.42 -9.84 -0.24
CA PRO A 34 1.48 -9.96 -1.25
C PRO A 34 2.87 -9.97 -0.61
N ARG A 35 3.77 -10.79 -1.15
CA ARG A 35 5.14 -10.95 -0.64
C ARG A 35 5.85 -9.62 -0.42
N ASP A 36 5.72 -8.67 -1.34
CA ASP A 36 6.35 -7.35 -1.24
C ASP A 36 5.82 -6.55 -0.06
N ALA A 37 4.53 -6.69 0.26
CA ALA A 37 3.93 -6.08 1.44
C ALA A 37 4.46 -6.72 2.73
N ILE A 38 4.59 -8.05 2.77
CA ILE A 38 5.17 -8.78 3.91
C ILE A 38 6.62 -8.33 4.15
N LEU A 39 7.44 -8.27 3.09
CA LEU A 39 8.83 -7.80 3.17
C LEU A 39 8.92 -6.34 3.60
N GLY A 40 8.04 -5.48 3.08
CA GLY A 40 7.96 -4.07 3.46
C GLY A 40 7.62 -3.89 4.93
N ALA A 41 6.63 -4.61 5.45
CA ALA A 41 6.29 -4.60 6.87
C ALA A 41 7.45 -5.13 7.73
N ALA A 42 8.03 -6.27 7.36
CA ALA A 42 9.16 -6.87 8.07
C ALA A 42 10.35 -5.90 8.17
N TYR A 43 10.61 -5.16 7.10
CA TYR A 43 11.69 -4.17 7.05
C TYR A 43 11.53 -3.06 8.09
N LEU A 44 10.32 -2.60 8.35
CA LEU A 44 10.05 -1.55 9.34
C LEU A 44 10.39 -1.96 10.78
N PHE A 45 10.51 -3.26 11.05
CA PHE A 45 10.78 -3.79 12.39
C PHE A 45 12.24 -4.17 12.62
N LEU A 46 13.12 -4.00 11.62
CA LEU A 46 14.53 -4.37 11.74
C LEU A 46 15.27 -3.60 12.83
N ASP A 47 14.84 -2.40 13.18
CA ASP A 47 15.47 -1.60 14.24
C ASP A 47 15.22 -2.20 15.61
N ARG A 48 14.02 -2.71 15.87
CA ARG A 48 13.56 -3.17 17.19
C ARG A 48 13.62 -4.69 17.36
N CYS A 49 13.55 -5.42 16.25
CA CYS A 49 13.42 -6.87 16.25
C CYS A 49 14.44 -7.54 15.34
N PHE A 50 14.78 -8.79 15.68
CA PHE A 50 15.32 -9.74 14.71
C PHE A 50 14.16 -10.36 13.96
N VAL A 51 14.17 -10.27 12.65
CA VAL A 51 13.10 -10.76 11.78
C VAL A 51 13.58 -12.02 11.06
N PHE A 52 12.78 -13.06 11.15
CA PHE A 52 13.03 -14.33 10.48
C PHE A 52 11.84 -14.64 9.57
N LEU A 53 12.13 -14.97 8.31
CA LEU A 53 11.13 -15.32 7.32
C LEU A 53 11.37 -16.76 6.89
N GLU A 54 10.32 -17.57 6.93
CA GLU A 54 10.32 -18.95 6.49
C GLU A 54 9.10 -19.22 5.61
N ARG A 55 9.21 -20.21 4.75
CA ARG A 55 8.11 -20.66 3.90
C ARG A 55 7.75 -22.10 4.29
N PRO A 56 6.82 -22.30 5.22
CA PRO A 56 6.45 -23.64 5.70
C PRO A 56 5.69 -24.44 4.65
N ALA A 57 4.95 -23.78 3.75
CA ALA A 57 4.21 -24.43 2.66
C ALA A 57 4.08 -23.45 1.47
N ASP A 58 3.55 -23.96 0.36
CA ASP A 58 3.22 -23.10 -0.78
C ASP A 58 2.17 -22.07 -0.39
N GLN A 59 2.38 -20.84 -0.84
CA GLN A 59 1.53 -19.67 -0.56
C GLN A 59 1.47 -19.23 0.92
N LEU A 60 2.22 -19.86 1.82
CA LEU A 60 2.32 -19.46 3.22
C LEU A 60 3.70 -18.92 3.54
N VAL A 61 3.73 -17.77 4.19
CA VAL A 61 4.94 -17.16 4.73
C VAL A 61 4.81 -17.05 6.24
N GLN A 62 5.76 -17.61 6.96
CA GLN A 62 5.87 -17.44 8.40
C GLN A 62 6.87 -16.32 8.69
N VAL A 63 6.40 -15.30 9.40
CA VAL A 63 7.20 -14.18 9.90
C VAL A 63 7.38 -14.35 11.41
N ARG A 64 8.62 -14.39 11.87
CA ARG A 64 8.93 -14.44 13.29
C ARG A 64 9.69 -13.19 13.71
N LEU A 65 9.16 -12.48 14.69
CA LEU A 65 9.76 -11.29 15.27
C LEU A 65 10.29 -11.64 16.66
N LYS A 66 11.57 -11.39 16.90
CA LYS A 66 12.18 -11.51 18.20
C LYS A 66 12.69 -10.16 18.67
N THR A 67 12.27 -9.69 19.83
CA THR A 67 12.66 -8.40 20.38
C THR A 67 14.16 -8.33 20.69
N LYS A 68 14.78 -7.19 20.39
CA LYS A 68 16.23 -6.93 20.67
C LYS A 68 16.49 -6.47 22.11
N ASP A 69 15.57 -5.70 22.65
CA ASP A 69 15.63 -5.05 23.96
C ASP A 69 15.29 -5.97 25.14
N GLY A 70 14.98 -7.22 24.83
CA GLY A 70 14.72 -8.22 25.85
C GLY A 70 13.33 -8.14 26.48
N ALA A 71 12.43 -7.31 25.97
CA ALA A 71 11.04 -7.27 26.38
C ALA A 71 10.36 -8.57 25.97
N GLY A 72 10.08 -9.42 26.94
CA GLY A 72 9.36 -10.70 26.78
C GLY A 72 8.06 -10.70 27.52
N ASP A 73 7.62 -9.55 28.00
CA ASP A 73 6.35 -9.35 28.64
C ASP A 73 5.19 -9.65 27.68
N PRO A 74 4.16 -10.41 28.09
CA PRO A 74 3.04 -10.75 27.21
C PRO A 74 2.37 -9.54 26.59
N ASP A 75 2.15 -8.48 27.37
CA ASP A 75 1.52 -7.24 26.90
C ASP A 75 2.38 -6.53 25.84
N ALA A 76 3.70 -6.55 26.02
CA ALA A 76 4.64 -5.97 25.04
C ALA A 76 4.68 -6.77 23.74
N LEU A 77 4.56 -8.09 23.81
CA LEU A 77 4.50 -8.95 22.64
C LEU A 77 3.16 -8.80 21.90
N GLU A 78 2.06 -8.65 22.63
CA GLU A 78 0.75 -8.37 22.03
C GLU A 78 0.76 -7.00 21.32
N ALA A 79 1.30 -5.97 21.95
CA ALA A 79 1.47 -4.65 21.34
C ALA A 79 2.33 -4.74 20.07
N LEU A 80 3.45 -5.44 20.12
CA LEU A 80 4.31 -5.67 18.96
C LEU A 80 3.57 -6.39 17.82
N ALA A 81 2.76 -7.39 18.16
CA ALA A 81 1.93 -8.10 17.18
C ALA A 81 0.93 -7.17 16.52
N GLY A 82 0.24 -6.34 17.30
CA GLY A 82 -0.71 -5.35 16.78
C GLY A 82 -0.05 -4.30 15.89
N GLU A 83 1.12 -3.79 16.28
CA GLU A 83 1.89 -2.87 15.46
C GLU A 83 2.33 -3.50 14.13
N PHE A 84 2.78 -4.75 14.16
CA PHE A 84 3.16 -5.45 12.95
C PHE A 84 1.96 -5.68 12.03
N ALA A 85 0.82 -6.09 12.56
CA ALA A 85 -0.40 -6.29 11.78
C ALA A 85 -0.86 -4.97 11.10
N ASN A 86 -0.80 -3.85 11.82
CA ASN A 86 -1.11 -2.54 11.25
C ASN A 86 -0.12 -2.13 10.16
N ALA A 87 1.17 -2.33 10.38
CA ALA A 87 2.20 -2.05 9.39
C ALA A 87 2.04 -2.92 8.14
N LEU A 88 1.70 -4.20 8.32
CA LEU A 88 1.44 -5.12 7.22
C LEU A 88 0.26 -4.63 6.36
N LEU A 89 -0.84 -4.23 6.99
CA LEU A 89 -1.99 -3.68 6.30
C LEU A 89 -1.65 -2.39 5.53
N ASP A 90 -0.87 -1.48 6.13
CA ASP A 90 -0.38 -0.27 5.45
C ASP A 90 0.43 -0.63 4.19
N GLN A 91 1.32 -1.61 4.28
CA GLN A 91 2.12 -2.06 3.13
C GLN A 91 1.26 -2.71 2.05
N VAL A 92 0.23 -3.47 2.40
CA VAL A 92 -0.72 -4.04 1.42
C VAL A 92 -1.44 -2.93 0.66
N VAL A 93 -1.92 -1.91 1.36
CA VAL A 93 -2.58 -0.75 0.72
C VAL A 93 -1.62 -0.02 -0.21
N ARG A 94 -0.38 0.24 0.25
CA ARG A 94 0.66 0.89 -0.57
C ARG A 94 0.98 0.07 -1.83
N PHE A 95 1.09 -1.23 -1.69
CA PHE A 95 1.35 -2.13 -2.82
C PHE A 95 0.22 -2.04 -3.85
N ARG A 96 -1.05 -2.17 -3.43
CA ARG A 96 -2.22 -2.08 -4.32
C ARG A 96 -2.32 -0.72 -5.01
N VAL A 97 -2.08 0.36 -4.29
CA VAL A 97 -2.05 1.72 -4.87
C VAL A 97 -0.92 1.82 -5.89
N SER A 98 0.26 1.27 -5.57
CA SER A 98 1.40 1.26 -6.49
C SER A 98 1.12 0.50 -7.79
N GLU A 99 0.42 -0.62 -7.72
CA GLU A 99 0.00 -1.36 -8.91
C GLU A 99 -1.01 -0.57 -9.74
N SER A 100 -2.06 -0.05 -9.10
CA SER A 100 -3.13 0.66 -9.80
C SER A 100 -2.68 1.98 -10.44
N THR A 101 -1.67 2.64 -9.87
CA THR A 101 -1.15 3.91 -10.38
C THR A 101 0.12 3.78 -11.22
N GLY A 102 0.59 2.55 -11.46
CA GLY A 102 1.84 2.27 -12.18
C GLY A 102 1.88 2.94 -13.55
N GLN A 103 0.88 2.70 -14.37
CA GLN A 103 0.78 3.25 -15.72
C GLN A 103 0.73 4.79 -15.74
N LEU A 104 0.02 5.39 -14.79
CA LEU A 104 -0.07 6.84 -14.68
C LEU A 104 1.30 7.46 -14.33
N ARG A 105 2.02 6.84 -13.40
CA ARG A 105 3.38 7.28 -13.04
C ARG A 105 4.34 7.13 -14.22
N GLU A 106 4.30 6.00 -14.92
CA GLU A 106 5.13 5.74 -16.09
C GLU A 106 4.87 6.78 -17.19
N TYR A 107 3.61 7.08 -17.47
CA TYR A 107 3.23 8.14 -18.39
C TYR A 107 3.76 9.52 -17.96
N ALA A 108 3.60 9.87 -16.69
CA ALA A 108 4.08 11.14 -16.16
C ALA A 108 5.61 11.25 -16.24
N PHE A 109 6.34 10.18 -15.92
CA PHE A 109 7.80 10.14 -16.06
C PHE A 109 8.22 10.23 -17.54
N ALA A 110 7.59 9.46 -18.42
CA ALA A 110 7.87 9.53 -19.85
C ALA A 110 7.69 10.95 -20.39
N ARG A 111 6.61 11.62 -20.02
CA ARG A 111 6.35 13.00 -20.40
C ARG A 111 7.37 13.98 -19.81
N ALA A 112 7.82 13.79 -18.58
CA ALA A 112 8.78 14.69 -17.94
C ALA A 112 10.20 14.56 -18.49
N PHE A 113 10.64 13.35 -18.86
CA PHE A 113 12.01 13.07 -19.24
C PHE A 113 12.22 12.89 -20.75
N PHE A 114 11.17 12.47 -21.47
CA PHE A 114 11.23 12.26 -22.92
C PHE A 114 10.36 13.29 -23.65
N THR A 115 10.65 14.58 -23.43
CA THR A 115 10.04 15.65 -24.20
C THR A 115 10.62 15.63 -25.62
N THR A 116 10.20 14.67 -26.42
CA THR A 116 10.22 14.87 -27.86
C THR A 116 9.05 15.77 -28.19
N PRO A 117 9.20 16.84 -29.00
CA PRO A 117 8.09 17.68 -29.44
C PRO A 117 7.27 16.92 -30.50
N ALA A 118 6.75 15.77 -30.14
CA ALA A 118 5.63 15.20 -30.85
C ALA A 118 4.40 15.93 -30.32
N GLN A 119 3.78 16.71 -31.16
CA GLN A 119 2.49 17.30 -30.87
C GLN A 119 1.60 16.26 -30.25
N SER A 120 1.38 16.39 -28.94
CA SER A 120 0.50 15.45 -28.25
C SER A 120 -0.89 15.64 -28.84
N SER A 121 -1.71 14.59 -28.82
CA SER A 121 -3.11 14.71 -29.22
C SER A 121 -3.84 15.81 -28.43
N ILE A 122 -3.34 16.13 -27.23
CA ILE A 122 -3.83 17.24 -26.41
C ILE A 122 -3.44 18.59 -27.01
N ASP A 123 -2.21 18.74 -27.51
CA ASP A 123 -1.78 19.99 -28.18
C ASP A 123 -2.55 20.20 -29.51
N GLN A 124 -2.90 19.09 -30.18
CA GLN A 124 -3.77 19.16 -31.37
C GLN A 124 -5.21 19.54 -30.98
N LEU A 125 -5.76 18.96 -29.90
CA LEU A 125 -7.10 19.33 -29.40
C LEU A 125 -7.14 20.79 -28.90
N LEU A 126 -6.07 21.28 -28.27
CA LEU A 126 -5.98 22.66 -27.84
C LEU A 126 -5.88 23.60 -29.04
N ALA A 127 -5.15 23.22 -30.09
CA ALA A 127 -5.08 24.00 -31.33
C ALA A 127 -6.44 24.00 -32.07
N GLU A 128 -7.17 22.89 -32.06
CA GLU A 128 -8.53 22.85 -32.62
C GLU A 128 -9.52 23.72 -31.82
N LEU A 129 -9.37 23.78 -30.47
CA LEU A 129 -10.20 24.65 -29.62
C LEU A 129 -9.86 26.14 -29.80
N ASP A 130 -8.62 26.49 -30.10
CA ASP A 130 -8.21 27.87 -30.42
C ASP A 130 -8.69 28.31 -31.79
N ASP A 131 -8.85 27.38 -32.76
CA ASP A 131 -9.38 27.63 -34.10
C ASP A 131 -10.91 27.68 -34.17
N GLU A 132 -11.60 27.04 -33.18
CA GLU A 132 -13.04 27.25 -33.00
C GLU A 132 -13.21 28.64 -32.39
N GLU A 133 -13.56 29.63 -33.25
CA GLU A 133 -14.04 30.94 -32.79
C GLU A 133 -15.16 30.63 -31.80
N LEU A 134 -14.93 30.98 -30.52
CA LEU A 134 -15.98 30.92 -29.49
C LEU A 134 -17.15 31.73 -30.04
N GLU A 135 -18.20 31.00 -30.47
CA GLU A 135 -19.47 31.66 -30.81
C GLU A 135 -19.83 32.54 -29.62
N GLU A 136 -20.08 33.79 -29.85
CA GLU A 136 -20.45 34.74 -28.82
C GLU A 136 -21.57 34.12 -28.00
N ASP A 137 -21.35 34.08 -26.68
CA ASP A 137 -22.33 33.48 -25.74
C ASP A 137 -23.61 34.33 -25.81
N ASP A 138 -24.59 33.81 -26.54
CA ASP A 138 -25.91 34.47 -26.69
C ASP A 138 -26.65 34.67 -25.35
N LEU A 139 -26.10 34.16 -24.25
CA LEU A 139 -26.70 34.25 -22.94
C LEU A 139 -26.17 35.39 -22.06
N GLU A 140 -25.14 36.14 -22.52
CA GLU A 140 -24.56 37.30 -21.79
C GLU A 140 -24.52 37.05 -20.25
N VAL A 141 -23.96 35.92 -19.84
CA VAL A 141 -23.80 35.63 -18.41
C VAL A 141 -22.72 36.58 -17.89
N ALA A 142 -23.14 37.66 -17.25
CA ALA A 142 -22.24 38.61 -16.61
C ALA A 142 -21.34 37.92 -15.61
N VAL A 143 -20.01 37.90 -15.86
CA VAL A 143 -19.04 37.35 -14.93
C VAL A 143 -18.93 38.28 -13.71
N PRO A 144 -19.09 37.79 -12.48
CA PRO A 144 -19.21 38.62 -11.28
C PRO A 144 -17.98 39.47 -10.94
N TRP A 145 -16.84 39.26 -11.60
CA TRP A 145 -15.59 39.97 -11.38
C TRP A 145 -15.33 41.12 -12.43
N GLU A 146 -16.17 41.23 -13.43
CA GLU A 146 -16.15 42.42 -14.32
C GLU A 146 -16.98 43.53 -13.72
N GLN A 147 -16.61 43.98 -12.51
CA GLN A 147 -17.18 45.18 -11.95
C GLN A 147 -16.30 46.39 -12.31
N ASP A 148 -16.86 47.19 -13.20
CA ASP A 148 -16.72 48.62 -13.27
C ASP A 148 -15.40 49.24 -12.77
N GLY A 149 -14.48 49.44 -13.65
CA GLY A 149 -13.57 50.56 -13.56
C GLY A 149 -14.36 51.87 -13.64
N GLY A 150 -15.11 52.19 -12.57
CA GLY A 150 -15.81 53.44 -12.44
C GLY A 150 -14.80 54.56 -12.28
N GLU A 151 -14.82 55.47 -13.21
CA GLU A 151 -14.18 56.77 -13.19
C GLU A 151 -14.47 57.53 -11.87
N ALA A 152 -13.43 58.11 -11.35
CA ALA A 152 -13.51 59.35 -10.65
C ALA A 152 -12.22 60.15 -10.89
#